data_6d82a719417e4da791e4e684cffef430
#
_entry.id   6d82a719417e4da791e4e684cffef430
#
_cell.length_a   1.000
_cell.length_b   1.000
_cell.length_c   1.000
_cell.angle_alpha   90.00
_cell.angle_beta   90.00
_cell.angle_gamma   90.00
#
_symmetry.space_group_name_H-M   'P 1'
#
loop_
_entity.id
_entity.type
_entity.pdbx_description
1 polymer ?
#
loop_
_entity_poly.entity_id
_entity_poly.type
_entity_poly.pdbx_seq_one_letter_code
_entity_poly.pdbx_strand_id
1 'polypeptide(L)'
;MVKRLKLNGKALRDAEPKPGVSYQVFDTEVIGFAVRVQASGARTFTIDYRHAGRQRRMNIGRWPEWSVTAARERAKELRRAIDEGNDPLAVREDFREAPRVKDMIDRYIREHLPKLAKNNAGDQTSMLKKMVEPNWGNKLVTEITKSDVARFLDFVAEGRPRPSKEKPNNRARKLQGHKPTPIRANRTGEVLRKMFTLAMEWEWRADNPAQGFHRRIEEARERFLGPDELARIAAVLDSAEDQRAASIIRMCMLTGARVSEVRTARFEQFNLDYVVWSKPASTTKQRKIHRVPISQEVVAIVRQRQLVVPKGNPWLFPGETVGQPVREIRRFWAKVQKDADLPDLHIHDLRHTFASLLVSGGASLEMIGKLLGHSQMQTTQRYAHLMDSPLRAGVDTVANLLRPRPRLVHDAEQDGAALPKSA
;
A
#
# COMPACT_ATOMS: atom_id res chain seq x y z
N MET A 1 -46.64 48.60 -1.14
CA MET A 1 -45.47 49.46 -0.80
C MET A 1 -44.50 48.67 0.05
N VAL A 2 -43.22 48.72 -0.25
CA VAL A 2 -42.15 48.08 0.56
C VAL A 2 -41.95 48.94 1.83
N LYS A 3 -42.15 48.36 3.03
CA LYS A 3 -42.00 49.11 4.29
C LYS A 3 -40.52 49.35 4.56
N ARG A 4 -40.11 50.61 4.69
CA ARG A 4 -38.73 51.03 5.04
C ARG A 4 -38.76 51.79 6.35
N LEU A 5 -37.87 51.44 7.26
CA LEU A 5 -37.71 52.17 8.54
C LEU A 5 -36.29 51.89 9.11
N LYS A 6 -35.83 52.74 10.03
CA LYS A 6 -34.59 52.45 10.77
C LYS A 6 -34.84 51.26 11.68
N LEU A 7 -34.25 50.11 11.33
CA LEU A 7 -34.37 48.88 12.13
C LEU A 7 -33.74 49.09 13.51
N ASN A 8 -34.47 48.75 14.54
CA ASN A 8 -34.03 48.72 15.94
C ASN A 8 -34.78 47.63 16.70
N GLY A 9 -34.38 47.34 17.93
CA GLY A 9 -34.97 46.25 18.73
C GLY A 9 -36.49 46.45 18.98
N LYS A 10 -36.99 47.69 19.07
CA LYS A 10 -38.41 47.99 19.20
C LYS A 10 -39.15 47.65 17.89
N ALA A 11 -38.66 48.11 16.76
CA ALA A 11 -39.22 47.84 15.46
C ALA A 11 -39.34 46.35 15.13
N LEU A 12 -38.40 45.53 15.63
CA LEU A 12 -38.44 44.07 15.47
C LEU A 12 -39.48 43.42 16.38
N ARG A 13 -39.66 43.90 17.61
CA ARG A 13 -40.74 43.41 18.50
C ARG A 13 -42.13 43.76 17.96
N ASP A 14 -42.27 44.96 17.47
CA ASP A 14 -43.54 45.50 16.93
C ASP A 14 -43.88 44.95 15.52
N ALA A 15 -42.95 44.22 14.89
CA ALA A 15 -43.19 43.56 13.58
C ALA A 15 -44.00 42.28 13.78
N GLU A 16 -45.35 42.40 13.77
CA GLU A 16 -46.25 41.25 13.96
C GLU A 16 -46.22 40.28 12.80
N PRO A 17 -46.19 38.95 13.06
CA PRO A 17 -46.31 37.94 12.02
C PRO A 17 -47.67 37.98 11.36
N LYS A 18 -47.72 37.78 10.05
CA LYS A 18 -48.98 37.70 9.29
C LYS A 18 -49.28 36.26 8.96
N PRO A 19 -50.52 35.75 9.18
CA PRO A 19 -50.89 34.40 8.86
C PRO A 19 -50.62 34.05 7.39
N GLY A 20 -49.91 32.99 7.12
CA GLY A 20 -49.61 32.47 5.76
C GLY A 20 -48.67 33.31 4.90
N VAL A 21 -48.21 34.49 5.35
CA VAL A 21 -47.40 35.40 4.52
C VAL A 21 -46.10 35.77 5.22
N SER A 22 -44.97 35.63 4.50
CA SER A 22 -43.69 36.22 4.92
C SER A 22 -43.51 37.59 4.25
N TYR A 23 -43.10 38.59 5.01
CA TYR A 23 -42.80 39.91 4.49
C TYR A 23 -41.47 40.45 4.94
N GLN A 24 -40.97 41.51 4.28
CA GLN A 24 -39.71 42.16 4.61
C GLN A 24 -39.93 43.60 5.05
N VAL A 25 -39.12 44.03 6.00
CA VAL A 25 -38.97 45.42 6.40
C VAL A 25 -37.53 45.83 6.13
N PHE A 26 -37.34 46.79 5.24
CA PHE A 26 -36.01 47.27 4.84
C PHE A 26 -35.48 48.34 5.76
N ASP A 27 -34.17 48.27 6.03
CA ASP A 27 -33.49 49.31 6.77
C ASP A 27 -33.31 50.58 5.94
N THR A 28 -33.30 51.74 6.60
CA THR A 28 -33.07 53.03 5.95
C THR A 28 -31.57 53.40 5.88
N GLU A 29 -30.72 52.77 6.71
CA GLU A 29 -29.27 53.09 6.82
C GLU A 29 -28.41 52.29 5.85
N VAL A 30 -28.77 51.01 5.56
CA VAL A 30 -28.00 50.16 4.68
C VAL A 30 -28.88 49.66 3.53
N ILE A 31 -28.47 49.97 2.31
CA ILE A 31 -29.22 49.59 1.10
C ILE A 31 -29.27 48.07 0.98
N GLY A 32 -30.50 47.53 0.84
CA GLY A 32 -30.73 46.09 0.71
C GLY A 32 -30.79 45.34 2.04
N PHE A 33 -30.36 45.91 3.14
CA PHE A 33 -30.51 45.28 4.46
C PHE A 33 -31.96 45.27 4.89
N ALA A 34 -32.44 44.11 5.32
CA ALA A 34 -33.82 43.94 5.73
C ALA A 34 -33.97 42.89 6.84
N VAL A 35 -35.09 42.93 7.54
CA VAL A 35 -35.57 41.82 8.36
C VAL A 35 -36.73 41.12 7.63
N ARG A 36 -36.67 39.84 7.45
CA ARG A 36 -37.74 38.99 6.99
C ARG A 36 -38.51 38.43 8.19
N VAL A 37 -39.81 38.74 8.26
CA VAL A 37 -40.71 38.21 9.27
C VAL A 37 -41.52 37.07 8.65
N GLN A 38 -41.41 35.90 9.22
CA GLN A 38 -42.11 34.68 8.77
C GLN A 38 -43.48 34.58 9.46
N ALA A 39 -44.40 33.82 8.87
CA ALA A 39 -45.70 33.53 9.47
C ALA A 39 -45.58 32.85 10.87
N SER A 40 -44.53 32.09 11.10
CA SER A 40 -44.19 31.48 12.42
C SER A 40 -43.72 32.49 13.47
N GLY A 41 -43.57 33.77 13.13
CA GLY A 41 -42.98 34.79 14.01
C GLY A 41 -41.45 34.84 13.98
N ALA A 42 -40.77 33.94 13.29
CA ALA A 42 -39.31 33.97 13.16
C ALA A 42 -38.87 35.20 12.35
N ARG A 43 -37.83 35.88 12.82
CA ARG A 43 -37.26 37.08 12.20
C ARG A 43 -35.84 36.82 11.77
N THR A 44 -35.56 37.00 10.47
CA THR A 44 -34.24 36.73 9.89
C THR A 44 -33.73 37.99 9.20
N PHE A 45 -32.52 38.42 9.57
CA PHE A 45 -31.82 39.49 8.87
C PHE A 45 -31.30 39.00 7.54
N THR A 46 -31.54 39.80 6.47
CA THR A 46 -31.15 39.50 5.08
C THR A 46 -30.51 40.70 4.43
N ILE A 47 -29.70 40.48 3.42
CA ILE A 47 -29.28 41.50 2.47
C ILE A 47 -29.75 41.12 1.08
N ASP A 48 -30.48 42.00 0.43
CA ASP A 48 -30.94 41.87 -0.94
C ASP A 48 -30.05 42.74 -1.84
N TYR A 49 -29.54 42.16 -2.93
CA TYR A 49 -28.65 42.87 -3.86
C TYR A 49 -28.78 42.35 -5.30
N ARG A 50 -28.18 43.06 -6.25
CA ARG A 50 -28.07 42.61 -7.63
C ARG A 50 -26.61 42.32 -7.95
N HIS A 51 -26.37 41.19 -8.59
CA HIS A 51 -25.04 40.80 -9.12
C HIS A 51 -25.25 40.22 -10.52
N ALA A 52 -24.44 40.65 -11.50
CA ALA A 52 -24.55 40.24 -12.90
C ALA A 52 -25.99 40.24 -13.44
N GLY A 53 -26.77 41.31 -13.15
CA GLY A 53 -28.16 41.49 -13.59
C GLY A 53 -29.21 40.66 -12.83
N ARG A 54 -28.82 39.74 -11.95
CA ARG A 54 -29.73 38.89 -11.16
C ARG A 54 -29.92 39.41 -9.75
N GLN A 55 -31.17 39.35 -9.26
CA GLN A 55 -31.48 39.65 -7.86
C GLN A 55 -31.08 38.45 -6.98
N ARG A 56 -30.33 38.73 -5.94
CA ARG A 56 -29.89 37.74 -4.95
C ARG A 56 -30.24 38.16 -3.54
N ARG A 57 -30.44 37.19 -2.65
CA ARG A 57 -30.70 37.40 -1.24
C ARG A 57 -29.84 36.48 -0.40
N MET A 58 -29.15 37.08 0.58
CA MET A 58 -28.35 36.34 1.55
C MET A 58 -28.84 36.51 2.96
N ASN A 59 -29.00 35.45 3.73
CA ASN A 59 -29.33 35.48 5.15
C ASN A 59 -28.07 35.82 5.97
N ILE A 60 -28.20 36.80 6.86
CA ILE A 60 -27.13 37.22 7.80
C ILE A 60 -27.25 36.42 9.09
N GLY A 61 -28.42 36.41 9.72
CA GLY A 61 -28.64 35.70 10.98
C GLY A 61 -30.05 35.85 11.49
N ARG A 62 -30.42 35.15 12.56
CA ARG A 62 -31.75 35.23 13.19
C ARG A 62 -31.71 36.20 14.37
N TRP A 63 -32.82 36.86 14.59
CA TRP A 63 -33.12 37.60 15.82
C TRP A 63 -33.80 36.63 16.82
N PRO A 64 -33.46 36.65 18.15
CA PRO A 64 -32.58 37.62 18.84
C PRO A 64 -31.11 37.23 18.89
N GLU A 65 -30.64 36.05 18.36
CA GLU A 65 -29.25 35.62 18.42
C GLU A 65 -28.30 36.67 17.82
N TRP A 66 -28.75 37.36 16.78
CA TRP A 66 -28.09 38.53 16.22
C TRP A 66 -28.78 39.81 16.68
N SER A 67 -28.03 40.73 17.27
CA SER A 67 -28.56 42.09 17.51
C SER A 67 -28.71 42.85 16.19
N VAL A 68 -29.60 43.82 16.16
CA VAL A 68 -29.78 44.68 14.98
C VAL A 68 -28.50 45.41 14.60
N THR A 69 -27.74 45.87 15.58
CA THR A 69 -26.44 46.55 15.36
C THR A 69 -25.44 45.63 14.72
N ALA A 70 -25.25 44.43 15.27
CA ALA A 70 -24.33 43.45 14.70
C ALA A 70 -24.70 43.02 13.28
N ALA A 71 -26.02 42.81 13.03
CA ALA A 71 -26.51 42.46 11.71
C ALA A 71 -26.31 43.58 10.70
N ARG A 72 -26.49 44.86 11.13
CA ARG A 72 -26.26 46.03 10.29
C ARG A 72 -24.80 46.20 9.94
N GLU A 73 -23.88 46.05 10.89
CA GLU A 73 -22.45 46.11 10.61
C GLU A 73 -22.05 45.00 9.61
N ARG A 74 -22.55 43.78 9.79
CA ARG A 74 -22.32 42.71 8.83
C ARG A 74 -22.91 43.00 7.46
N ALA A 75 -24.09 43.67 7.38
CA ALA A 75 -24.66 44.07 6.13
C ALA A 75 -23.84 45.18 5.41
N LYS A 76 -23.18 46.08 6.16
CA LYS A 76 -22.24 47.06 5.61
C LYS A 76 -21.02 46.41 5.00
N GLU A 77 -20.44 45.41 5.67
CA GLU A 77 -19.29 44.64 5.14
C GLU A 77 -19.67 43.92 3.85
N LEU A 78 -20.82 43.21 3.84
CA LEU A 78 -21.31 42.52 2.66
C LEU A 78 -21.58 43.49 1.52
N ARG A 79 -22.13 44.69 1.82
CA ARG A 79 -22.40 45.73 0.83
C ARG A 79 -21.10 46.22 0.17
N ARG A 80 -20.03 46.46 0.95
CA ARG A 80 -18.74 46.85 0.39
C ARG A 80 -18.21 45.77 -0.56
N ALA A 81 -18.25 44.50 -0.14
CA ALA A 81 -17.83 43.38 -1.02
C ALA A 81 -18.63 43.33 -2.33
N ILE A 82 -19.95 43.59 -2.27
CA ILE A 82 -20.81 43.65 -3.46
C ILE A 82 -20.42 44.82 -4.37
N ASP A 83 -20.17 45.99 -3.79
CA ASP A 83 -19.77 47.18 -4.54
C ASP A 83 -18.36 47.03 -5.19
N GLU A 84 -17.51 46.22 -4.60
CA GLU A 84 -16.21 45.77 -5.18
C GLU A 84 -16.38 44.71 -6.28
N GLY A 85 -17.60 44.28 -6.59
CA GLY A 85 -17.90 43.31 -7.64
C GLY A 85 -17.95 41.85 -7.18
N ASN A 86 -17.78 41.58 -5.90
CA ASN A 86 -17.87 40.24 -5.35
C ASN A 86 -19.32 39.79 -5.18
N ASP A 87 -19.55 38.47 -5.26
CA ASP A 87 -20.87 37.86 -4.93
C ASP A 87 -20.76 37.05 -3.63
N PRO A 88 -21.13 37.60 -2.47
CA PRO A 88 -20.98 36.92 -1.18
C PRO A 88 -21.81 35.63 -1.07
N LEU A 89 -22.91 35.52 -1.82
CA LEU A 89 -23.72 34.30 -1.82
C LEU A 89 -23.02 33.20 -2.63
N ALA A 90 -22.45 33.52 -3.80
CA ALA A 90 -21.67 32.57 -4.59
C ALA A 90 -20.46 32.05 -3.82
N VAL A 91 -19.70 32.93 -3.17
CA VAL A 91 -18.57 32.52 -2.30
C VAL A 91 -19.02 31.53 -1.22
N ARG A 92 -20.17 31.75 -0.61
CA ARG A 92 -20.73 30.84 0.41
C ARG A 92 -21.22 29.52 -0.19
N GLU A 93 -21.81 29.55 -1.38
CA GLU A 93 -22.26 28.36 -2.11
C GLU A 93 -21.06 27.54 -2.56
N ASP A 94 -20.06 28.16 -3.16
CA ASP A 94 -18.79 27.51 -3.58
C ASP A 94 -18.10 26.81 -2.40
N PHE A 95 -18.04 27.49 -1.23
CA PHE A 95 -17.48 26.89 -0.02
C PHE A 95 -18.28 25.67 0.47
N ARG A 96 -19.60 25.67 0.31
CA ARG A 96 -20.46 24.54 0.71
C ARG A 96 -20.35 23.37 -0.27
N GLU A 97 -20.17 23.65 -1.55
CA GLU A 97 -20.04 22.67 -2.63
C GLU A 97 -18.59 22.20 -2.84
N ALA A 98 -17.63 22.94 -2.27
CA ALA A 98 -16.23 22.59 -2.37
C ALA A 98 -15.97 21.16 -1.90
N PRO A 99 -15.22 20.36 -2.69
CA PRO A 99 -15.02 18.95 -2.44
C PRO A 99 -14.27 18.72 -1.14
N ARG A 100 -14.74 17.74 -0.37
CA ARG A 100 -14.09 17.29 0.86
C ARG A 100 -13.16 16.12 0.57
N VAL A 101 -12.25 15.86 1.50
CA VAL A 101 -11.32 14.70 1.40
C VAL A 101 -12.10 13.39 1.28
N LYS A 102 -13.26 13.26 1.91
CA LYS A 102 -14.13 12.08 1.74
C LYS A 102 -14.57 11.91 0.27
N ASP A 103 -15.00 13.00 -0.37
CA ASP A 103 -15.45 12.97 -1.78
C ASP A 103 -14.27 12.59 -2.70
N MET A 104 -13.07 13.11 -2.39
CA MET A 104 -11.83 12.75 -3.09
C MET A 104 -11.48 11.26 -2.94
N ILE A 105 -11.62 10.71 -1.73
CA ILE A 105 -11.40 9.27 -1.46
C ILE A 105 -12.41 8.43 -2.25
N ASP A 106 -13.69 8.78 -2.22
CA ASP A 106 -14.74 8.02 -2.89
C ASP A 106 -14.54 8.03 -4.41
N ARG A 107 -14.18 9.18 -4.98
CA ARG A 107 -13.86 9.30 -6.40
C ARG A 107 -12.61 8.50 -6.78
N TYR A 108 -11.56 8.56 -5.96
CA TYR A 108 -10.33 7.78 -6.14
C TYR A 108 -10.61 6.27 -6.15
N ILE A 109 -11.41 5.79 -5.19
CA ILE A 109 -11.81 4.38 -5.10
C ILE A 109 -12.61 3.96 -6.34
N ARG A 110 -13.52 4.80 -6.81
CA ARG A 110 -14.39 4.50 -7.95
C ARG A 110 -13.66 4.53 -9.30
N GLU A 111 -12.78 5.50 -9.52
CA GLU A 111 -12.21 5.79 -10.86
C GLU A 111 -10.77 5.29 -11.04
N HIS A 112 -9.98 5.22 -9.96
CA HIS A 112 -8.57 4.84 -10.04
C HIS A 112 -8.28 3.41 -9.58
N LEU A 113 -8.82 2.98 -8.44
CA LEU A 113 -8.51 1.66 -7.89
C LEU A 113 -8.89 0.47 -8.78
N PRO A 114 -9.98 0.50 -9.59
CA PRO A 114 -10.28 -0.60 -10.50
C PRO A 114 -9.20 -0.87 -11.57
N LYS A 115 -8.35 0.11 -11.85
CA LYS A 115 -7.21 -0.02 -12.79
C LYS A 115 -6.01 -0.77 -12.16
N LEU A 116 -6.03 -1.00 -10.85
CA LEU A 116 -4.95 -1.64 -10.10
C LEU A 116 -5.24 -3.14 -9.87
N ALA A 117 -4.17 -3.89 -9.54
CA ALA A 117 -4.34 -5.27 -9.10
C ALA A 117 -5.20 -5.34 -7.81
N LYS A 118 -6.12 -6.31 -7.73
CA LYS A 118 -7.13 -6.46 -6.67
C LYS A 118 -6.58 -6.31 -5.24
N ASN A 119 -5.43 -6.94 -4.95
CA ASN A 119 -4.82 -6.87 -3.62
C ASN A 119 -4.30 -5.46 -3.30
N ASN A 120 -3.72 -4.76 -4.29
CA ASN A 120 -3.25 -3.39 -4.13
C ASN A 120 -4.43 -2.43 -3.93
N ALA A 121 -5.48 -2.57 -4.73
CA ALA A 121 -6.71 -1.80 -4.56
C ALA A 121 -7.33 -1.99 -3.17
N GLY A 122 -7.40 -3.25 -2.68
CA GLY A 122 -7.89 -3.56 -1.34
C GLY A 122 -7.05 -2.94 -0.22
N ASP A 123 -5.72 -2.99 -0.33
CA ASP A 123 -4.82 -2.38 0.66
C ASP A 123 -4.95 -0.85 0.67
N GLN A 124 -4.98 -0.21 -0.50
CA GLN A 124 -5.19 1.23 -0.61
C GLN A 124 -6.56 1.66 -0.08
N THR A 125 -7.63 0.93 -0.40
CA THR A 125 -8.96 1.17 0.18
C THR A 125 -8.92 1.11 1.71
N SER A 126 -8.25 0.10 2.27
CA SER A 126 -8.10 -0.03 3.72
C SER A 126 -7.33 1.15 4.33
N MET A 127 -6.23 1.60 3.70
CA MET A 127 -5.49 2.78 4.15
C MET A 127 -6.37 4.04 4.14
N LEU A 128 -7.05 4.29 3.04
CA LEU A 128 -7.88 5.49 2.88
C LEU A 128 -9.06 5.49 3.84
N LYS A 129 -9.84 4.42 3.90
CA LYS A 129 -11.05 4.34 4.72
C LYS A 129 -10.77 4.23 6.22
N LYS A 130 -9.70 3.52 6.63
CA LYS A 130 -9.40 3.31 8.05
C LYS A 130 -8.43 4.32 8.64
N MET A 131 -7.64 5.02 7.83
CA MET A 131 -6.59 5.92 8.32
C MET A 131 -6.82 7.37 7.88
N VAL A 132 -7.06 7.64 6.61
CA VAL A 132 -7.16 9.00 6.07
C VAL A 132 -8.54 9.62 6.33
N GLU A 133 -9.60 8.96 5.89
CA GLU A 133 -10.96 9.49 5.98
C GLU A 133 -11.38 9.90 7.39
N PRO A 134 -11.11 9.09 8.41
CA PRO A 134 -11.49 9.48 9.73
C PRO A 134 -10.68 10.65 10.34
N ASN A 135 -9.51 11.01 9.80
CA ASN A 135 -8.74 12.18 10.23
C ASN A 135 -9.11 13.44 9.42
N TRP A 136 -9.37 13.29 8.13
CA TRP A 136 -9.52 14.41 7.23
C TRP A 136 -10.81 14.43 6.43
N GLY A 137 -11.65 13.40 6.52
CA GLY A 137 -12.81 13.23 5.65
C GLY A 137 -13.71 14.46 5.53
N ASN A 138 -13.89 15.21 6.61
CA ASN A 138 -14.72 16.41 6.66
C ASN A 138 -13.98 17.70 6.27
N LYS A 139 -12.65 17.68 6.14
CA LYS A 139 -11.88 18.85 5.69
C LYS A 139 -12.06 19.07 4.19
N LEU A 140 -11.99 20.32 3.75
CA LEU A 140 -11.92 20.60 2.33
C LEU A 140 -10.61 20.10 1.74
N VAL A 141 -10.65 19.67 0.48
CA VAL A 141 -9.43 19.21 -0.23
C VAL A 141 -8.37 20.30 -0.26
N THR A 142 -8.76 21.57 -0.36
CA THR A 142 -7.89 22.73 -0.36
C THR A 142 -7.28 23.08 1.00
N GLU A 143 -7.90 22.65 2.10
CA GLU A 143 -7.41 22.92 3.48
C GLU A 143 -6.22 22.05 3.88
N ILE A 144 -5.95 20.95 3.17
CA ILE A 144 -4.85 20.06 3.52
C ILE A 144 -3.53 20.67 3.10
N THR A 145 -2.66 20.92 4.08
CA THR A 145 -1.34 21.50 3.88
C THR A 145 -0.23 20.46 3.84
N LYS A 146 0.97 20.85 3.38
CA LYS A 146 2.18 20.00 3.45
C LYS A 146 2.49 19.59 4.90
N SER A 147 2.30 20.51 5.84
CA SER A 147 2.50 20.24 7.28
C SER A 147 1.50 19.21 7.82
N ASP A 148 0.23 19.25 7.36
CA ASP A 148 -0.76 18.23 7.75
C ASP A 148 -0.36 16.85 7.23
N VAL A 149 0.12 16.75 5.98
CA VAL A 149 0.61 15.49 5.41
C VAL A 149 1.81 14.97 6.21
N ALA A 150 2.80 15.80 6.51
CA ALA A 150 3.98 15.40 7.28
C ALA A 150 3.58 14.85 8.66
N ARG A 151 2.81 15.61 9.44
CA ARG A 151 2.33 15.20 10.77
C ARG A 151 1.49 13.92 10.74
N PHE A 152 0.66 13.77 9.71
CA PHE A 152 -0.15 12.57 9.56
C PHE A 152 0.71 11.33 9.26
N LEU A 153 1.72 11.48 8.41
CA LEU A 153 2.63 10.38 8.10
C LEU A 153 3.54 10.03 9.30
N ASP A 154 3.91 11.00 10.15
CA ASP A 154 4.60 10.73 11.42
C ASP A 154 3.71 9.95 12.37
N PHE A 155 2.46 10.36 12.53
CA PHE A 155 1.46 9.64 13.32
C PHE A 155 1.30 8.17 12.85
N VAL A 156 1.24 7.94 11.52
CA VAL A 156 1.17 6.59 10.96
C VAL A 156 2.45 5.81 11.24
N ALA A 157 3.63 6.45 11.10
CA ALA A 157 4.92 5.82 11.34
C ALA A 157 5.11 5.35 12.78
N GLU A 158 4.61 6.13 13.75
CA GLU A 158 4.67 5.79 15.17
C GLU A 158 3.75 4.61 15.53
N GLY A 159 2.83 4.24 14.66
CA GLY A 159 1.92 3.11 14.89
C GLY A 159 0.89 3.37 15.99
N ARG A 160 0.63 4.61 16.37
CA ARG A 160 -0.31 4.96 17.44
C ARG A 160 -1.75 4.63 17.04
N PRO A 161 -2.56 4.00 17.91
CA PRO A 161 -3.96 3.82 17.65
C PRO A 161 -4.66 5.18 17.70
N ARG A 162 -5.72 5.31 16.88
CA ARG A 162 -6.64 6.42 17.02
C ARG A 162 -7.23 6.49 18.40
N PRO A 163 -7.50 7.70 18.91
CA PRO A 163 -8.49 7.87 19.94
C PRO A 163 -9.85 7.46 19.33
N SER A 164 -10.34 6.27 19.64
CA SER A 164 -11.68 5.86 19.25
C SER A 164 -12.67 6.71 19.99
N LYS A 165 -13.68 7.26 19.29
CA LYS A 165 -14.85 7.87 19.93
C LYS A 165 -15.76 6.84 20.60
N GLU A 166 -15.47 5.55 20.42
CA GLU A 166 -16.17 4.46 21.08
C GLU A 166 -15.64 4.28 22.49
N LYS A 167 -16.56 4.30 23.46
CA LYS A 167 -16.27 4.00 24.86
C LYS A 167 -15.48 2.68 24.94
N PRO A 168 -14.40 2.60 25.72
CA PRO A 168 -13.62 1.37 25.83
C PRO A 168 -14.52 0.29 26.40
N ASN A 169 -14.84 -0.71 25.60
CA ASN A 169 -15.36 -1.97 26.13
C ASN A 169 -14.30 -2.51 27.09
N ASN A 170 -14.68 -2.87 28.30
CA ASN A 170 -13.91 -3.24 29.48
C ASN A 170 -12.99 -4.47 29.37
N ARG A 171 -12.47 -4.75 28.17
CA ARG A 171 -11.27 -5.58 28.01
C ARG A 171 -10.13 -4.64 27.69
N ALA A 172 -9.44 -4.20 28.77
CA ALA A 172 -8.13 -3.59 28.67
C ALA A 172 -7.24 -4.48 27.79
N ARG A 173 -7.23 -4.26 26.46
CA ARG A 173 -6.11 -4.67 25.64
C ARG A 173 -4.91 -3.96 26.27
N LYS A 174 -4.09 -4.74 27.01
CA LYS A 174 -2.76 -4.32 27.41
C LYS A 174 -2.21 -3.48 26.27
N LEU A 175 -1.81 -2.27 26.55
CA LEU A 175 -0.98 -1.42 25.72
C LEU A 175 0.34 -2.18 25.45
N GLN A 176 0.30 -3.20 24.63
CA GLN A 176 1.50 -3.75 24.00
C GLN A 176 2.01 -2.62 23.12
N GLY A 177 3.23 -2.17 23.43
CA GLY A 177 3.85 -1.04 22.75
C GLY A 177 3.64 -1.16 21.23
N HIS A 178 3.06 -0.10 20.65
CA HIS A 178 2.79 -0.10 19.23
C HIS A 178 4.12 -0.18 18.48
N LYS A 179 4.27 -1.19 17.64
CA LYS A 179 5.45 -1.30 16.80
C LYS A 179 5.41 -0.17 15.76
N PRO A 180 6.50 0.57 15.58
CA PRO A 180 6.61 1.55 14.50
C PRO A 180 6.29 0.93 13.14
N THR A 181 5.58 1.70 12.29
CA THR A 181 5.16 1.25 10.96
C THR A 181 5.65 2.20 9.85
N PRO A 182 6.98 2.42 9.71
CA PRO A 182 7.54 3.37 8.75
C PRO A 182 7.19 3.00 7.30
N ILE A 183 7.20 1.72 6.97
CA ILE A 183 6.82 1.22 5.64
C ILE A 183 5.36 1.59 5.32
N ARG A 184 4.44 1.44 6.29
CA ARG A 184 3.03 1.81 6.10
C ARG A 184 2.88 3.31 5.88
N ALA A 185 3.62 4.14 6.62
CA ALA A 185 3.65 5.59 6.42
C ALA A 185 4.12 5.96 5.01
N ASN A 186 5.22 5.35 4.52
CA ASN A 186 5.71 5.58 3.17
C ASN A 186 4.67 5.20 2.11
N ARG A 187 4.02 4.03 2.25
CA ARG A 187 2.94 3.60 1.34
C ARG A 187 1.75 4.54 1.38
N THR A 188 1.37 4.99 2.58
CA THR A 188 0.29 5.98 2.72
C THR A 188 0.65 7.30 2.04
N GLY A 189 1.89 7.77 2.19
CA GLY A 189 2.39 8.97 1.51
C GLY A 189 2.32 8.86 -0.02
N GLU A 190 2.68 7.71 -0.59
CA GLU A 190 2.57 7.45 -2.04
C GLU A 190 1.10 7.48 -2.52
N VAL A 191 0.19 6.88 -1.75
CA VAL A 191 -1.24 6.90 -2.06
C VAL A 191 -1.78 8.32 -2.00
N LEU A 192 -1.45 9.08 -0.94
CA LEU A 192 -1.84 10.48 -0.81
C LEU A 192 -1.30 11.33 -1.97
N ARG A 193 -0.02 11.16 -2.33
CA ARG A 193 0.58 11.86 -3.46
C ARG A 193 -0.18 11.59 -4.76
N LYS A 194 -0.51 10.32 -5.06
CA LYS A 194 -1.29 9.99 -6.26
C LYS A 194 -2.69 10.57 -6.20
N MET A 195 -3.35 10.49 -5.04
CA MET A 195 -4.70 10.99 -4.85
C MET A 195 -4.78 12.51 -5.04
N PHE A 196 -3.81 13.27 -4.48
CA PHE A 196 -3.76 14.72 -4.67
C PHE A 196 -3.34 15.11 -6.10
N THR A 197 -2.52 14.30 -6.79
CA THR A 197 -2.27 14.51 -8.23
C THR A 197 -3.56 14.41 -9.04
N LEU A 198 -4.41 13.43 -8.75
CA LEU A 198 -5.73 13.31 -9.39
C LEU A 198 -6.67 14.46 -9.01
N ALA A 199 -6.58 14.95 -7.76
CA ALA A 199 -7.36 16.12 -7.35
C ALA A 199 -6.98 17.38 -8.14
N MET A 200 -5.73 17.53 -8.55
CA MET A 200 -5.30 18.58 -9.49
C MET A 200 -5.87 18.35 -10.89
N GLU A 201 -5.82 17.12 -11.41
CA GLU A 201 -6.43 16.76 -12.71
C GLU A 201 -7.96 16.98 -12.71
N TRP A 202 -8.61 16.89 -11.55
CA TRP A 202 -10.04 17.17 -11.37
C TRP A 202 -10.35 18.66 -11.10
N GLU A 203 -9.34 19.52 -11.11
CA GLU A 203 -9.46 20.96 -10.83
C GLU A 203 -9.98 21.27 -9.41
N TRP A 204 -9.82 20.33 -8.45
CA TRP A 204 -10.24 20.53 -7.07
C TRP A 204 -9.24 21.29 -6.22
N ARG A 205 -8.00 21.39 -6.70
CA ARG A 205 -6.92 22.19 -6.11
C ARG A 205 -5.79 22.43 -7.12
N ALA A 206 -5.00 23.46 -6.87
CA ALA A 206 -3.92 23.86 -7.79
C ALA A 206 -2.57 23.17 -7.53
N ASP A 207 -2.34 22.64 -6.32
CA ASP A 207 -1.06 22.07 -5.89
C ASP A 207 -1.23 20.68 -5.26
N ASN A 208 -0.12 19.97 -5.03
CA ASN A 208 -0.10 18.68 -4.38
C ASN A 208 0.64 18.77 -3.03
N PRO A 209 -0.04 18.77 -1.87
CA PRO A 209 0.59 18.89 -0.56
C PRO A 209 1.39 17.64 -0.16
N ALA A 210 1.19 16.51 -0.82
CA ALA A 210 1.97 15.29 -0.62
C ALA A 210 3.15 15.17 -1.59
N GLN A 211 3.39 16.18 -2.46
CA GLN A 211 4.54 16.19 -3.34
C GLN A 211 5.84 16.35 -2.53
N GLY A 212 6.79 15.44 -2.79
CA GLY A 212 8.09 15.48 -2.10
C GLY A 212 8.03 15.18 -0.60
N PHE A 213 7.03 14.43 -0.13
CA PHE A 213 6.98 14.01 1.27
C PHE A 213 8.25 13.25 1.67
N HIS A 214 8.72 13.46 2.89
CA HIS A 214 9.91 12.78 3.40
C HIS A 214 9.63 11.30 3.64
N ARG A 215 10.38 10.41 2.94
CA ARG A 215 10.31 8.97 3.14
C ARG A 215 11.11 8.57 4.36
N ARG A 216 10.54 7.70 5.17
CA ARG A 216 11.23 7.10 6.31
C ARG A 216 12.11 5.97 5.81
N ILE A 217 13.23 5.76 6.50
CA ILE A 217 14.16 4.67 6.19
C ILE A 217 13.42 3.34 6.34
N GLU A 218 13.51 2.50 5.34
CA GLU A 218 13.01 1.13 5.37
C GLU A 218 14.22 0.21 5.50
N GLU A 219 14.36 -0.42 6.66
CA GLU A 219 15.40 -1.44 6.84
C GLU A 219 15.04 -2.67 6.01
N ALA A 220 15.95 -3.05 5.13
CA ALA A 220 15.79 -4.27 4.36
C ALA A 220 15.98 -5.48 5.28
N ARG A 221 15.05 -6.42 5.26
CA ARG A 221 15.21 -7.68 5.99
C ARG A 221 16.21 -8.54 5.25
N GLU A 222 17.28 -8.92 5.96
CA GLU A 222 18.32 -9.86 5.50
C GLU A 222 18.28 -11.09 6.37
N ARG A 223 17.51 -12.10 5.96
CA ARG A 223 17.36 -13.38 6.68
C ARG A 223 17.55 -14.52 5.70
N PHE A 224 18.57 -15.33 5.94
CA PHE A 224 18.86 -16.57 5.20
C PHE A 224 18.92 -17.72 6.20
N LEU A 225 18.52 -18.90 5.75
CA LEU A 225 18.60 -20.11 6.55
C LEU A 225 20.00 -20.72 6.44
N GLY A 226 20.56 -21.07 7.58
CA GLY A 226 21.76 -21.89 7.67
C GLY A 226 21.46 -23.37 7.42
N PRO A 227 22.53 -24.22 7.26
CA PRO A 227 22.36 -25.66 7.01
C PRO A 227 21.51 -26.38 8.08
N ASP A 228 21.73 -26.08 9.36
CA ASP A 228 20.99 -26.68 10.48
C ASP A 228 19.51 -26.28 10.48
N GLU A 229 19.21 -25.04 10.15
CA GLU A 229 17.84 -24.54 10.05
C GLU A 229 17.11 -25.18 8.86
N LEU A 230 17.81 -25.37 7.73
CA LEU A 230 17.30 -26.09 6.56
C LEU A 230 16.98 -27.55 6.91
N ALA A 231 17.87 -28.23 7.64
CA ALA A 231 17.66 -29.59 8.08
C ALA A 231 16.44 -29.70 9.01
N ARG A 232 16.27 -28.77 9.96
CA ARG A 232 15.11 -28.76 10.86
C ARG A 232 13.80 -28.56 10.09
N ILE A 233 13.78 -27.63 9.13
CA ILE A 233 12.58 -27.45 8.29
C ILE A 233 12.29 -28.71 7.47
N ALA A 234 13.31 -29.33 6.86
CA ALA A 234 13.13 -30.55 6.08
C ALA A 234 12.52 -31.66 6.92
N ALA A 235 13.03 -31.92 8.14
CA ALA A 235 12.50 -32.92 9.06
C ALA A 235 11.02 -32.66 9.43
N VAL A 236 10.65 -31.41 9.71
CA VAL A 236 9.27 -31.02 10.01
C VAL A 236 8.37 -31.24 8.78
N LEU A 237 8.84 -30.93 7.58
CA LEU A 237 8.08 -31.13 6.35
C LEU A 237 7.91 -32.63 6.02
N ASP A 238 8.91 -33.47 6.34
CA ASP A 238 8.87 -34.93 6.11
C ASP A 238 7.82 -35.60 7.01
N SER A 239 7.74 -35.17 8.28
CA SER A 239 6.77 -35.71 9.25
C SER A 239 5.39 -35.06 9.21
N ALA A 240 5.17 -34.07 8.34
CA ALA A 240 3.92 -33.32 8.30
C ALA A 240 2.74 -34.16 7.78
N GLU A 241 1.57 -34.09 8.45
CA GLU A 241 0.34 -34.74 7.97
C GLU A 241 -0.15 -34.13 6.62
N ASP A 242 -0.14 -32.80 6.51
CA ASP A 242 -0.52 -32.13 5.26
C ASP A 242 0.66 -32.09 4.29
N GLN A 243 0.86 -33.20 3.58
CA GLN A 243 1.88 -33.30 2.54
C GLN A 243 1.64 -32.41 1.34
N ARG A 244 0.40 -31.93 1.13
CA ARG A 244 0.10 -30.90 0.13
C ARG A 244 0.75 -29.58 0.50
N ALA A 245 0.54 -29.11 1.72
CA ALA A 245 1.12 -27.85 2.19
C ALA A 245 2.65 -27.97 2.34
N ALA A 246 3.16 -29.13 2.80
CA ALA A 246 4.61 -29.41 2.85
C ALA A 246 5.24 -29.33 1.46
N SER A 247 4.62 -29.92 0.44
CA SER A 247 5.08 -29.86 -0.96
C SER A 247 5.14 -28.43 -1.50
N ILE A 248 4.20 -27.55 -1.12
CA ILE A 248 4.23 -26.13 -1.49
C ILE A 248 5.51 -25.48 -0.93
N ILE A 249 5.83 -25.74 0.34
CA ILE A 249 7.03 -25.16 0.98
C ILE A 249 8.30 -25.74 0.34
N ARG A 250 8.38 -27.06 0.13
CA ARG A 250 9.51 -27.68 -0.57
C ARG A 250 9.73 -27.07 -1.95
N MET A 251 8.67 -26.85 -2.72
CA MET A 251 8.80 -26.20 -4.02
C MET A 251 9.29 -24.75 -3.91
N CYS A 252 8.88 -24.01 -2.88
CA CYS A 252 9.42 -22.66 -2.64
C CYS A 252 10.93 -22.71 -2.33
N MET A 253 11.38 -23.69 -1.55
CA MET A 253 12.80 -23.88 -1.22
C MET A 253 13.63 -24.30 -2.44
N LEU A 254 13.12 -25.25 -3.24
CA LEU A 254 13.82 -25.83 -4.39
C LEU A 254 13.86 -24.96 -5.64
N THR A 255 12.94 -23.99 -5.76
CA THR A 255 12.83 -23.15 -6.97
C THR A 255 13.01 -21.66 -6.72
N GLY A 256 13.02 -21.23 -5.47
CA GLY A 256 12.99 -19.83 -5.11
C GLY A 256 11.73 -19.09 -5.58
N ALA A 257 10.70 -19.80 -6.04
CA ALA A 257 9.46 -19.21 -6.52
C ALA A 257 8.66 -18.53 -5.39
N ARG A 258 7.86 -17.54 -5.75
CA ARG A 258 6.94 -16.92 -4.78
C ARG A 258 5.87 -17.92 -4.37
N VAL A 259 5.49 -17.94 -3.10
CA VAL A 259 4.46 -18.86 -2.60
C VAL A 259 3.15 -18.78 -3.38
N SER A 260 2.79 -17.58 -3.88
CA SER A 260 1.61 -17.43 -4.75
C SER A 260 1.77 -18.14 -6.09
N GLU A 261 2.96 -18.09 -6.70
CA GLU A 261 3.27 -18.79 -7.96
C GLU A 261 3.13 -20.31 -7.78
N VAL A 262 3.70 -20.84 -6.68
CA VAL A 262 3.62 -22.26 -6.35
C VAL A 262 2.17 -22.69 -6.08
N ARG A 263 1.44 -21.97 -5.23
CA ARG A 263 0.06 -22.30 -4.87
C ARG A 263 -0.91 -22.32 -6.06
N THR A 264 -0.65 -21.46 -7.04
CA THR A 264 -1.48 -21.35 -8.25
C THR A 264 -0.84 -22.05 -9.46
N ALA A 265 0.12 -22.95 -9.22
CA ALA A 265 0.72 -23.74 -10.28
C ALA A 265 -0.28 -24.76 -10.85
N ARG A 266 -0.23 -24.94 -12.18
CA ARG A 266 -1.05 -25.92 -12.90
C ARG A 266 -0.16 -26.99 -13.49
N PHE A 267 -0.69 -28.19 -13.64
CA PHE A 267 0.06 -29.31 -14.26
C PHE A 267 0.58 -28.99 -15.65
N GLU A 268 -0.21 -28.30 -16.48
CA GLU A 268 0.17 -27.90 -17.85
C GLU A 268 1.41 -27.01 -17.94
N GLN A 269 1.81 -26.41 -16.83
CA GLN A 269 3.00 -25.53 -16.77
C GLN A 269 4.31 -26.32 -16.68
N PHE A 270 4.24 -27.62 -16.34
CA PHE A 270 5.41 -28.45 -16.13
C PHE A 270 5.66 -29.34 -17.33
N ASN A 271 6.78 -29.16 -18.00
CA ASN A 271 7.28 -30.10 -18.96
C ASN A 271 8.32 -30.99 -18.26
N LEU A 272 7.92 -32.22 -17.93
CA LEU A 272 8.76 -33.13 -17.15
C LEU A 272 9.86 -33.80 -18.00
N ASP A 273 9.72 -33.86 -19.31
CA ASP A 273 10.73 -34.40 -20.20
C ASP A 273 11.90 -33.43 -20.38
N TYR A 274 11.59 -32.15 -20.50
CA TYR A 274 12.60 -31.08 -20.56
C TYR A 274 12.97 -30.50 -19.17
N VAL A 275 12.37 -31.01 -18.11
CA VAL A 275 12.65 -30.61 -16.72
C VAL A 275 12.50 -29.08 -16.51
N VAL A 276 11.40 -28.50 -17.03
CA VAL A 276 11.15 -27.06 -17.03
C VAL A 276 9.76 -26.73 -16.49
N TRP A 277 9.69 -25.71 -15.64
CA TRP A 277 8.45 -25.07 -15.23
C TRP A 277 8.26 -23.75 -15.97
N SER A 278 7.21 -23.65 -16.78
CA SER A 278 6.84 -22.45 -17.54
C SER A 278 5.74 -21.69 -16.83
N LYS A 279 6.09 -20.62 -16.12
CA LYS A 279 5.14 -19.75 -15.43
C LYS A 279 4.49 -18.80 -16.42
N PRO A 280 3.15 -18.75 -16.51
CA PRO A 280 2.46 -17.91 -17.50
C PRO A 280 2.59 -16.42 -17.20
N ALA A 281 2.48 -15.60 -18.23
CA ALA A 281 2.57 -14.15 -18.16
C ALA A 281 1.56 -13.52 -17.16
N SER A 282 0.39 -14.14 -17.02
CA SER A 282 -0.68 -13.68 -16.12
C SER A 282 -0.32 -13.80 -14.63
N THR A 283 0.59 -14.70 -14.25
CA THR A 283 1.02 -14.90 -12.87
C THR A 283 2.33 -14.20 -12.54
N THR A 284 3.04 -13.69 -13.54
CA THR A 284 4.30 -12.97 -13.37
C THR A 284 4.07 -11.47 -13.30
N LYS A 285 4.79 -10.77 -12.39
CA LYS A 285 4.71 -9.30 -12.26
C LYS A 285 5.05 -8.57 -13.58
N GLN A 286 5.82 -9.21 -14.46
CA GLN A 286 6.29 -8.65 -15.73
C GLN A 286 5.34 -8.90 -16.92
N ARG A 287 4.29 -9.69 -16.74
CA ARG A 287 3.41 -10.15 -17.83
C ARG A 287 4.18 -10.82 -18.98
N LYS A 288 5.29 -11.51 -18.66
CA LYS A 288 6.08 -12.31 -19.59
C LYS A 288 6.15 -13.75 -19.09
N ILE A 289 6.19 -14.71 -20.01
CA ILE A 289 6.39 -16.13 -19.67
C ILE A 289 7.79 -16.25 -19.02
N HIS A 290 7.84 -16.90 -17.86
CA HIS A 290 9.10 -17.15 -17.14
C HIS A 290 9.35 -18.65 -17.08
N ARG A 291 10.34 -19.13 -17.82
CA ARG A 291 10.78 -20.53 -17.86
C ARG A 291 11.91 -20.74 -16.86
N VAL A 292 11.75 -21.72 -15.97
CA VAL A 292 12.72 -22.05 -14.92
C VAL A 292 13.04 -23.55 -15.03
N PRO A 293 14.32 -23.95 -15.13
CA PRO A 293 14.69 -25.33 -14.95
C PRO A 293 14.33 -25.79 -13.54
N ILE A 294 13.90 -27.03 -13.40
CA ILE A 294 13.51 -27.61 -12.10
C ILE A 294 14.39 -28.83 -11.79
N SER A 295 14.57 -29.12 -10.52
CA SER A 295 15.33 -30.31 -10.08
C SER A 295 14.48 -31.57 -10.14
N GLN A 296 15.14 -32.75 -10.02
CA GLN A 296 14.44 -34.04 -10.01
C GLN A 296 13.51 -34.19 -8.80
N GLU A 297 13.82 -33.54 -7.70
CA GLU A 297 12.95 -33.49 -6.52
C GLU A 297 11.64 -32.75 -6.81
N VAL A 298 11.70 -31.67 -7.59
CA VAL A 298 10.48 -30.96 -8.04
C VAL A 298 9.68 -31.84 -9.01
N VAL A 299 10.36 -32.55 -9.93
CA VAL A 299 9.71 -33.54 -10.83
C VAL A 299 9.00 -34.62 -10.01
N ALA A 300 9.65 -35.15 -8.97
CA ALA A 300 9.05 -36.15 -8.07
C ALA A 300 7.79 -35.60 -7.36
N ILE A 301 7.84 -34.36 -6.86
CA ILE A 301 6.68 -33.72 -6.27
C ILE A 301 5.54 -33.63 -7.30
N VAL A 302 5.83 -33.15 -8.51
CA VAL A 302 4.77 -33.03 -9.56
C VAL A 302 4.15 -34.38 -9.90
N ARG A 303 4.97 -35.43 -10.09
CA ARG A 303 4.51 -36.80 -10.36
C ARG A 303 3.66 -37.35 -9.22
N GLN A 304 4.10 -37.19 -7.97
CA GLN A 304 3.32 -37.59 -6.80
C GLN A 304 1.95 -36.87 -6.76
N ARG A 305 1.94 -35.57 -7.07
CA ARG A 305 0.67 -34.81 -7.13
C ARG A 305 -0.25 -35.31 -8.24
N GLN A 306 0.29 -35.72 -9.39
CA GLN A 306 -0.49 -36.32 -10.49
C GLN A 306 -1.22 -37.63 -10.06
N LEU A 307 -0.64 -38.39 -9.12
CA LEU A 307 -1.26 -39.62 -8.63
C LEU A 307 -2.42 -39.37 -7.65
N VAL A 308 -2.35 -38.28 -6.85
CA VAL A 308 -3.32 -38.03 -5.76
C VAL A 308 -4.36 -36.96 -6.09
N VAL A 309 -4.10 -36.12 -7.11
CA VAL A 309 -5.07 -35.11 -7.52
C VAL A 309 -6.06 -35.72 -8.52
N PRO A 310 -7.38 -35.52 -8.34
CA PRO A 310 -8.38 -36.06 -9.25
C PRO A 310 -8.14 -35.66 -10.71
N LYS A 311 -8.29 -36.60 -11.65
CA LYS A 311 -8.17 -36.36 -13.10
C LYS A 311 -9.08 -35.22 -13.52
N GLY A 312 -8.58 -34.32 -14.37
CA GLY A 312 -9.31 -33.14 -14.83
C GLY A 312 -9.16 -31.91 -13.96
N ASN A 313 -8.60 -32.01 -12.75
CA ASN A 313 -8.27 -30.84 -11.96
C ASN A 313 -6.98 -30.19 -12.48
N PRO A 314 -7.01 -28.91 -12.90
CA PRO A 314 -5.82 -28.29 -13.51
C PRO A 314 -4.74 -27.92 -12.47
N TRP A 315 -5.08 -27.81 -11.19
CA TRP A 315 -4.20 -27.28 -10.16
C TRP A 315 -3.29 -28.35 -9.56
N LEU A 316 -2.00 -28.06 -9.51
CA LEU A 316 -1.03 -28.90 -8.78
C LEU A 316 -1.40 -29.03 -7.28
N PHE A 317 -1.92 -27.94 -6.71
CA PHE A 317 -2.35 -27.83 -5.32
C PHE A 317 -3.81 -27.35 -5.27
N PRO A 318 -4.79 -28.24 -5.46
CA PRO A 318 -6.20 -27.88 -5.36
C PRO A 318 -6.58 -27.45 -3.95
N GLY A 319 -7.45 -26.47 -3.86
CA GLY A 319 -8.04 -25.99 -2.61
C GLY A 319 -9.26 -26.84 -2.20
N GLU A 320 -9.88 -26.42 -1.11
CA GLU A 320 -11.14 -27.02 -0.62
C GLU A 320 -12.32 -26.67 -1.54
N THR A 321 -12.28 -25.49 -2.16
CA THR A 321 -13.29 -25.09 -3.13
C THR A 321 -12.97 -25.72 -4.48
N VAL A 322 -13.94 -26.45 -5.03
CA VAL A 322 -13.81 -27.12 -6.34
C VAL A 322 -13.40 -26.11 -7.42
N GLY A 323 -12.42 -26.49 -8.26
CA GLY A 323 -11.92 -25.64 -9.34
C GLY A 323 -11.03 -24.46 -8.91
N GLN A 324 -10.73 -24.33 -7.62
CA GLN A 324 -9.83 -23.29 -7.12
C GLN A 324 -8.53 -23.89 -6.53
N PRO A 325 -7.41 -23.19 -6.63
CA PRO A 325 -6.18 -23.59 -5.97
C PRO A 325 -6.27 -23.34 -4.46
N VAL A 326 -5.36 -23.96 -3.70
CA VAL A 326 -5.24 -23.70 -2.26
C VAL A 326 -5.07 -22.19 -2.00
N ARG A 327 -5.91 -21.64 -1.12
CA ARG A 327 -6.00 -20.19 -0.90
C ARG A 327 -4.81 -19.68 -0.10
N GLU A 328 -4.47 -20.33 0.99
CA GLU A 328 -3.36 -19.93 1.87
C GLU A 328 -2.84 -21.09 2.70
N ILE A 329 -1.60 -21.00 3.14
CA ILE A 329 -0.94 -21.99 3.98
C ILE A 329 -0.44 -21.39 5.30
N ARG A 330 -1.03 -20.27 5.75
CA ARG A 330 -0.53 -19.53 6.93
C ARG A 330 -0.55 -20.38 8.20
N ARG A 331 -1.62 -21.15 8.43
CA ARG A 331 -1.71 -21.99 9.63
C ARG A 331 -0.65 -23.09 9.61
N PHE A 332 -0.47 -23.72 8.45
CA PHE A 332 0.57 -24.73 8.27
C PHE A 332 1.97 -24.12 8.44
N TRP A 333 2.23 -22.95 7.83
CA TRP A 333 3.49 -22.26 8.00
C TRP A 333 3.79 -21.90 9.45
N ALA A 334 2.81 -21.41 10.21
CA ALA A 334 2.97 -21.12 11.63
C ALA A 334 3.29 -22.37 12.46
N LYS A 335 2.73 -23.54 12.09
CA LYS A 335 3.12 -24.83 12.68
C LYS A 335 4.57 -25.17 12.34
N VAL A 336 4.97 -25.07 11.09
CA VAL A 336 6.38 -25.31 10.66
C VAL A 336 7.36 -24.40 11.40
N GLN A 337 7.05 -23.10 11.53
CA GLN A 337 7.88 -22.16 12.30
C GLN A 337 8.06 -22.59 13.75
N LYS A 338 6.98 -23.03 14.39
CA LYS A 338 6.99 -23.51 15.79
C LYS A 338 7.78 -24.80 15.94
N ASP A 339 7.50 -25.80 15.12
CA ASP A 339 8.05 -27.14 15.24
C ASP A 339 9.54 -27.17 14.82
N ALA A 340 9.99 -26.27 13.92
CA ALA A 340 11.38 -26.09 13.55
C ALA A 340 12.12 -25.11 14.46
N ASP A 341 11.47 -24.50 15.45
CA ASP A 341 12.02 -23.44 16.32
C ASP A 341 12.60 -22.26 15.55
N LEU A 342 11.80 -21.70 14.63
CA LEU A 342 12.14 -20.56 13.77
C LEU A 342 11.02 -19.51 13.75
N PRO A 343 10.67 -18.89 14.91
CA PRO A 343 9.50 -18.05 15.05
C PRO A 343 9.53 -16.78 14.17
N ASP A 344 10.72 -16.28 13.85
CA ASP A 344 10.91 -15.06 13.07
C ASP A 344 11.00 -15.29 11.56
N LEU A 345 10.99 -16.55 11.10
CA LEU A 345 11.16 -16.89 9.70
C LEU A 345 9.89 -16.56 8.90
N HIS A 346 10.01 -15.75 7.85
CA HIS A 346 8.93 -15.53 6.91
C HIS A 346 9.02 -16.49 5.72
N ILE A 347 7.89 -16.89 5.16
CA ILE A 347 7.89 -17.78 4.00
C ILE A 347 8.66 -17.20 2.79
N HIS A 348 8.76 -15.88 2.70
CA HIS A 348 9.54 -15.21 1.64
C HIS A 348 11.05 -15.33 1.85
N ASP A 349 11.51 -15.59 3.09
CA ASP A 349 12.90 -15.78 3.41
C ASP A 349 13.46 -17.08 2.78
N LEU A 350 12.59 -18.06 2.47
CA LEU A 350 12.95 -19.24 1.68
C LEU A 350 13.50 -18.88 0.29
N ARG A 351 12.90 -17.88 -0.35
CA ARG A 351 13.40 -17.36 -1.63
C ARG A 351 14.72 -16.62 -1.48
N HIS A 352 14.91 -15.89 -0.38
CA HIS A 352 16.18 -15.25 -0.06
C HIS A 352 17.27 -16.31 0.20
N THR A 353 16.92 -17.38 0.90
CA THR A 353 17.81 -18.52 1.15
C THR A 353 18.20 -19.22 -0.16
N PHE A 354 17.24 -19.48 -1.05
CA PHE A 354 17.55 -20.06 -2.37
C PHE A 354 18.58 -19.20 -3.14
N ALA A 355 18.39 -17.89 -3.15
CA ALA A 355 19.33 -16.96 -3.79
C ALA A 355 20.72 -16.99 -3.11
N SER A 356 20.75 -16.96 -1.79
CA SER A 356 21.98 -17.02 -0.99
C SER A 356 22.78 -18.31 -1.26
N LEU A 357 22.11 -19.46 -1.28
CA LEU A 357 22.74 -20.76 -1.58
C LEU A 357 23.32 -20.78 -3.00
N LEU A 358 22.65 -20.21 -3.98
CA LEU A 358 23.18 -20.10 -5.34
C LEU A 358 24.38 -19.18 -5.41
N VAL A 359 24.39 -18.04 -4.71
CA VAL A 359 25.57 -17.16 -4.62
C VAL A 359 26.73 -17.88 -4.01
N SER A 360 26.52 -18.55 -2.86
CA SER A 360 27.56 -19.32 -2.18
C SER A 360 28.13 -20.48 -3.02
N GLY A 361 27.28 -21.02 -3.93
CA GLY A 361 27.67 -22.00 -4.94
C GLY A 361 28.36 -21.42 -6.18
N GLY A 362 28.65 -20.11 -6.23
CA GLY A 362 29.36 -19.46 -7.33
C GLY A 362 28.48 -19.02 -8.50
N ALA A 363 27.16 -19.09 -8.40
CA ALA A 363 26.26 -18.61 -9.47
C ALA A 363 26.36 -17.09 -9.62
N SER A 364 26.37 -16.61 -10.86
CA SER A 364 26.37 -15.17 -11.14
C SER A 364 25.04 -14.51 -10.74
N LEU A 365 25.10 -13.22 -10.36
CA LEU A 365 23.89 -12.45 -10.04
C LEU A 365 22.91 -12.41 -11.22
N GLU A 366 23.40 -12.44 -12.45
CA GLU A 366 22.55 -12.50 -13.64
C GLU A 366 21.76 -13.82 -13.71
N MET A 367 22.45 -14.95 -13.49
CA MET A 367 21.83 -16.29 -13.43
C MET A 367 20.75 -16.34 -12.35
N ILE A 368 21.06 -15.85 -11.14
CA ILE A 368 20.13 -15.79 -10.01
C ILE A 368 18.92 -14.91 -10.37
N GLY A 369 19.15 -13.75 -10.98
CA GLY A 369 18.10 -12.86 -11.45
C GLY A 369 17.16 -13.54 -12.46
N LYS A 370 17.72 -14.31 -13.41
CA LYS A 370 16.94 -15.11 -14.39
C LYS A 370 16.14 -16.21 -13.69
N LEU A 371 16.73 -16.98 -12.80
CA LEU A 371 16.05 -18.05 -12.05
C LEU A 371 14.89 -17.51 -11.20
N LEU A 372 15.11 -16.39 -10.52
CA LEU A 372 14.10 -15.76 -9.67
C LEU A 372 13.06 -14.95 -10.48
N GLY A 373 13.32 -14.63 -11.76
CA GLY A 373 12.45 -13.78 -12.58
C GLY A 373 12.45 -12.33 -12.10
N HIS A 374 13.61 -11.76 -11.80
CA HIS A 374 13.75 -10.33 -11.50
C HIS A 374 13.76 -9.52 -12.80
N SER A 375 12.96 -8.45 -12.84
CA SER A 375 12.93 -7.52 -13.98
C SER A 375 14.05 -6.49 -13.97
N GLN A 376 14.58 -6.21 -12.78
CA GLN A 376 15.62 -5.22 -12.54
C GLN A 376 16.80 -5.89 -11.86
N MET A 377 17.99 -5.67 -12.39
CA MET A 377 19.24 -6.19 -11.83
C MET A 377 19.44 -5.75 -10.37
N GLN A 378 19.06 -4.51 -10.04
CA GLN A 378 19.13 -3.96 -8.68
C GLN A 378 18.43 -4.83 -7.63
N THR A 379 17.37 -5.56 -8.02
CA THR A 379 16.70 -6.49 -7.09
C THR A 379 17.61 -7.66 -6.69
N THR A 380 18.53 -8.08 -7.57
CA THR A 380 19.46 -9.17 -7.32
C THR A 380 20.76 -8.67 -6.68
N GLN A 381 21.13 -7.40 -6.88
CA GLN A 381 22.32 -6.78 -6.26
C GLN A 381 22.31 -6.83 -4.74
N ARG A 382 21.14 -6.98 -4.11
CA ARG A 382 21.04 -7.18 -2.66
C ARG A 382 21.80 -8.40 -2.15
N TYR A 383 22.14 -9.36 -3.03
CA TYR A 383 22.91 -10.55 -2.69
C TYR A 383 24.40 -10.40 -3.03
N ALA A 384 24.84 -9.25 -3.56
CA ALA A 384 26.22 -9.06 -4.00
C ALA A 384 27.24 -9.20 -2.86
N HIS A 385 26.87 -8.79 -1.64
CA HIS A 385 27.71 -8.91 -0.44
C HIS A 385 28.00 -10.37 -0.05
N LEU A 386 27.24 -11.35 -0.57
CA LEU A 386 27.48 -12.77 -0.34
C LEU A 386 28.50 -13.38 -1.32
N MET A 387 29.00 -12.59 -2.29
CA MET A 387 29.96 -13.07 -3.31
C MET A 387 31.42 -13.12 -2.87
N ASP A 388 31.78 -12.66 -1.68
CA ASP A 388 33.16 -12.60 -1.22
C ASP A 388 33.87 -13.96 -1.26
N SER A 389 33.19 -15.03 -0.82
CA SER A 389 33.76 -16.41 -0.86
C SER A 389 33.90 -16.92 -2.29
N PRO A 390 32.90 -16.83 -3.19
CA PRO A 390 33.06 -17.17 -4.61
C PRO A 390 34.14 -16.37 -5.33
N LEU A 391 34.32 -15.10 -5.02
CA LEU A 391 35.37 -14.25 -5.60
C LEU A 391 36.77 -14.74 -5.16
N ARG A 392 36.96 -15.05 -3.89
CA ARG A 392 38.21 -15.64 -3.39
C ARG A 392 38.50 -16.98 -4.05
N ALA A 393 37.53 -17.88 -4.15
CA ALA A 393 37.67 -19.15 -4.83
C ALA A 393 38.05 -18.98 -6.30
N GLY A 394 37.50 -17.98 -6.99
CA GLY A 394 37.89 -17.62 -8.35
C GLY A 394 39.36 -17.19 -8.47
N VAL A 395 39.82 -16.33 -7.56
CA VAL A 395 41.25 -15.92 -7.49
C VAL A 395 42.15 -17.11 -7.19
N ASP A 396 41.76 -17.96 -6.25
CA ASP A 396 42.53 -19.18 -5.91
C ASP A 396 42.61 -20.15 -7.09
N THR A 397 41.54 -20.26 -7.88
CA THR A 397 41.54 -21.07 -9.10
C THR A 397 42.60 -20.59 -10.09
N VAL A 398 42.70 -19.28 -10.33
CA VAL A 398 43.73 -18.69 -11.20
C VAL A 398 45.12 -18.94 -10.61
N ALA A 399 45.29 -18.72 -9.31
CA ALA A 399 46.56 -18.96 -8.62
C ALA A 399 47.01 -20.44 -8.74
N ASN A 400 46.08 -21.38 -8.60
CA ASN A 400 46.37 -22.82 -8.74
C ASN A 400 46.71 -23.22 -10.19
N LEU A 401 46.11 -22.58 -11.19
CA LEU A 401 46.46 -22.81 -12.60
C LEU A 401 47.85 -22.29 -12.96
N LEU A 402 48.31 -21.23 -12.28
CA LEU A 402 49.61 -20.61 -12.49
C LEU A 402 50.71 -21.24 -11.65
N ARG A 403 50.41 -22.12 -10.66
CA ARG A 403 51.42 -22.86 -9.91
C ARG A 403 52.18 -23.78 -10.85
N PRO A 404 53.51 -23.78 -10.83
CA PRO A 404 54.30 -24.74 -11.58
C PRO A 404 53.88 -26.16 -11.19
N ARG A 405 53.53 -27.00 -12.15
CA ARG A 405 53.28 -28.41 -11.88
C ARG A 405 54.60 -29.02 -11.37
N PRO A 406 54.61 -29.75 -10.25
CA PRO A 406 55.81 -30.47 -9.85
C PRO A 406 56.22 -31.37 -11.01
N ARG A 407 57.48 -31.19 -11.50
CA ARG A 407 58.06 -32.11 -12.46
C ARG A 407 58.12 -33.48 -11.77
N LEU A 408 57.43 -34.45 -12.34
CA LEU A 408 57.60 -35.82 -11.99
C LEU A 408 59.08 -36.14 -12.34
N VAL A 409 59.95 -36.24 -11.32
CA VAL A 409 61.27 -36.77 -11.47
C VAL A 409 61.09 -38.30 -11.70
N HIS A 410 61.14 -38.70 -12.98
CA HIS A 410 61.32 -40.11 -13.25
C HIS A 410 62.68 -40.49 -12.67
N ASP A 411 62.69 -41.32 -11.65
CA ASP A 411 63.88 -42.04 -11.17
C ASP A 411 64.43 -42.92 -12.29
N ALA A 412 65.39 -42.35 -13.03
CA ALA A 412 66.27 -43.11 -13.95
C ALA A 412 67.48 -43.56 -13.16
N GLU A 413 67.29 -44.52 -12.27
CA GLU A 413 68.35 -45.28 -11.67
C GLU A 413 67.93 -46.73 -11.47
N GLN A 414 68.08 -47.52 -12.54
CA GLN A 414 68.34 -48.96 -12.47
C GLN A 414 68.71 -49.46 -13.85
N ASP A 415 69.98 -49.16 -14.27
CA ASP A 415 70.68 -50.00 -15.23
C ASP A 415 72.19 -49.82 -15.02
N GLY A 416 72.74 -50.67 -14.22
CA GLY A 416 74.16 -50.66 -13.89
C GLY A 416 74.63 -51.90 -13.15
N ALA A 417 74.01 -53.04 -13.41
CA ALA A 417 74.58 -54.33 -12.91
C ALA A 417 75.60 -54.86 -13.90
N ALA A 418 76.88 -54.59 -13.62
CA ALA A 418 78.03 -55.19 -14.29
C ALA A 418 78.08 -56.66 -13.96
N LEU A 419 78.13 -57.49 -14.98
CA LEU A 419 78.44 -58.94 -14.89
C LEU A 419 79.92 -59.17 -14.48
N PRO A 420 80.24 -60.11 -13.58
CA PRO A 420 81.61 -60.46 -13.28
C PRO A 420 82.18 -61.41 -14.36
N LYS A 421 83.38 -61.11 -14.88
CA LYS A 421 84.12 -61.98 -15.75
C LYS A 421 84.71 -63.12 -14.91
N SER A 422 84.44 -64.34 -15.33
CA SER A 422 85.12 -65.57 -14.91
C SER A 422 86.48 -65.65 -15.53
N ALA A 423 87.43 -66.07 -14.72
CA ALA A 423 88.59 -66.93 -15.11
C ALA A 423 88.78 -67.95 -14.03
#